data_fdcd5244ef63e4a86951aefd7a2c451c
#
_entry.id   fdcd5244ef63e4a86951aefd7a2c451c
#
_cell.length_a   1.000
_cell.length_b   1.000
_cell.length_c   1.000
_cell.angle_alpha   90.00
_cell.angle_beta   90.00
_cell.angle_gamma   90.00
#
_symmetry.space_group_name_H-M   'P 1'
#
loop_
_entity.id
_entity.type
_entity.pdbx_description
1 polymer ?
#
loop_
_entity_poly.entity_id
_entity_poly.type
_entity_poly.pdbx_seq_one_letter_code
_entity_poly.pdbx_strand_id
1 'polypeptide(L)'
;TLSDEGFARERLGMWPAHAGASRAIDPTTWTASTADAPADGIRSFAVAFSADGKRQALAGALKTGKGLDTKFHINVIDTFSGATDDGVSAVASWLADRKDRAAQINLVGGSGALALADALEARGVPKRLVHIMTTKEYFQSCSLLFEGLRDGRITHPEGDPEDALNSSVAVCDKKIRSRDGSWGWEASTPDGDDTPLEAASAAVLAAKTTKRRPGKKARAL
;
A
#
# COMPACT_ATOMS: atom_id res chain seq x y z
N THR A 1 1.68 -11.14 -44.53
CA THR A 1 0.32 -11.37 -44.00
C THR A 1 0.30 -10.85 -42.59
N LEU A 2 -0.45 -9.76 -42.36
CA LEU A 2 -0.71 -9.23 -41.02
C LEU A 2 -1.45 -10.31 -40.21
N SER A 3 -1.06 -10.50 -38.96
CA SER A 3 -1.83 -11.33 -38.02
C SER A 3 -3.21 -10.69 -37.75
N ASP A 4 -4.19 -11.48 -37.33
CA ASP A 4 -5.52 -10.97 -36.97
C ASP A 4 -5.45 -9.85 -35.92
N GLU A 5 -4.50 -9.92 -34.99
CA GLU A 5 -4.22 -8.86 -34.03
C GLU A 5 -3.64 -7.58 -34.69
N GLY A 6 -2.75 -7.72 -35.68
CA GLY A 6 -2.20 -6.60 -36.45
C GLY A 6 -3.29 -5.91 -37.26
N PHE A 7 -4.20 -6.68 -37.86
CA PHE A 7 -5.34 -6.14 -38.61
C PHE A 7 -6.32 -5.40 -37.68
N ALA A 8 -6.60 -5.93 -36.50
CA ALA A 8 -7.46 -5.29 -35.52
C ALA A 8 -6.91 -3.95 -35.04
N ARG A 9 -5.58 -3.86 -34.81
CA ARG A 9 -4.90 -2.59 -34.44
C ARG A 9 -4.94 -1.55 -35.56
N GLU A 10 -4.53 -1.91 -36.77
CA GLU A 10 -4.35 -0.94 -37.86
C GLU A 10 -5.67 -0.52 -38.52
N ARG A 11 -6.65 -1.39 -38.62
CA ARG A 11 -7.88 -1.13 -39.36
C ARG A 11 -9.09 -0.79 -38.52
N LEU A 12 -9.17 -1.34 -37.32
CA LEU A 12 -10.36 -1.18 -36.46
C LEU A 12 -10.10 -0.24 -35.26
N GLY A 13 -8.86 0.23 -35.08
CA GLY A 13 -8.49 1.06 -33.92
C GLY A 13 -8.73 0.35 -32.57
N MET A 14 -8.86 -0.96 -32.60
CA MET A 14 -9.05 -1.77 -31.40
C MET A 14 -7.72 -2.03 -30.73
N TRP A 15 -7.35 -1.13 -29.85
CA TRP A 15 -6.21 -1.36 -28.95
C TRP A 15 -6.70 -2.22 -27.78
N PRO A 16 -5.93 -3.25 -27.37
CA PRO A 16 -6.23 -3.92 -26.10
C PRO A 16 -6.35 -2.89 -24.98
N ALA A 17 -7.35 -3.01 -24.13
CA ALA A 17 -7.65 -2.02 -23.07
C ALA A 17 -6.45 -1.67 -22.19
N HIS A 18 -5.39 -2.50 -22.20
CA HIS A 18 -4.14 -2.31 -21.47
C HIS A 18 -2.87 -2.46 -22.32
N ALA A 19 -2.95 -2.29 -23.64
CA ALA A 19 -1.83 -2.43 -24.59
C ALA A 19 -0.74 -1.34 -24.49
N GLY A 20 -0.50 -0.81 -23.34
CA GLY A 20 0.52 0.19 -23.03
C GLY A 20 0.79 0.34 -21.54
N ALA A 21 0.04 -0.36 -20.69
CA ALA A 21 0.29 -0.32 -19.26
C ALA A 21 1.50 -1.21 -18.93
N SER A 22 2.61 -0.59 -18.56
CA SER A 22 3.72 -1.28 -17.91
C SER A 22 3.33 -1.63 -16.48
N ARG A 23 3.72 -2.81 -16.02
CA ARG A 23 3.50 -3.24 -14.64
C ARG A 23 4.70 -3.98 -14.10
N ALA A 24 5.09 -3.62 -12.90
CA ALA A 24 6.25 -4.22 -12.23
C ALA A 24 5.92 -5.60 -11.63
N ILE A 25 4.69 -5.79 -11.15
CA ILE A 25 4.26 -7.04 -10.51
C ILE A 25 3.64 -7.95 -11.57
N ASP A 26 4.24 -9.11 -11.76
CA ASP A 26 3.74 -10.11 -12.69
C ASP A 26 2.39 -10.67 -12.22
N PRO A 27 1.38 -10.80 -13.11
CA PRO A 27 0.05 -11.28 -12.75
C PRO A 27 0.04 -12.68 -12.13
N THR A 28 0.92 -13.56 -12.58
CA THR A 28 1.02 -14.93 -12.06
C THR A 28 1.52 -14.89 -10.62
N THR A 29 2.54 -14.06 -10.34
CA THR A 29 3.07 -13.84 -8.99
C THR A 29 1.99 -13.24 -8.09
N TRP A 30 1.22 -12.26 -8.58
CA TRP A 30 0.15 -11.64 -7.82
C TRP A 30 -0.93 -12.66 -7.47
N THR A 31 -1.47 -13.37 -8.45
CA THR A 31 -2.49 -14.40 -8.23
C THR A 31 -2.00 -15.53 -7.30
N ALA A 32 -0.75 -15.95 -7.43
CA ALA A 32 -0.15 -16.96 -6.55
C ALA A 32 0.00 -16.50 -5.09
N SER A 33 -0.08 -15.18 -4.84
CA SER A 33 0.00 -14.59 -3.50
C SER A 33 -1.35 -14.46 -2.81
N THR A 34 -2.43 -14.89 -3.44
CA THR A 34 -3.79 -14.88 -2.85
C THR A 34 -3.89 -15.88 -1.70
N ALA A 35 -4.39 -15.44 -0.56
CA ALA A 35 -4.63 -16.29 0.62
C ALA A 35 -5.62 -15.62 1.57
N ASP A 36 -6.25 -16.42 2.42
CA ASP A 36 -7.06 -15.92 3.52
C ASP A 36 -6.22 -15.17 4.56
N ALA A 37 -6.86 -14.18 5.18
CA ALA A 37 -6.21 -13.42 6.25
C ALA A 37 -5.92 -14.31 7.45
N PRO A 38 -4.69 -14.29 8.01
CA PRO A 38 -4.39 -15.01 9.25
C PRO A 38 -5.29 -14.54 10.40
N ALA A 39 -5.71 -15.47 11.25
CA ALA A 39 -6.55 -15.16 12.42
C ALA A 39 -5.86 -14.22 13.42
N ASP A 40 -4.54 -14.40 13.60
CA ASP A 40 -3.73 -13.65 14.56
C ASP A 40 -2.48 -13.03 13.91
N GLY A 41 -1.96 -11.97 14.53
CA GLY A 41 -0.73 -11.30 14.09
C GLY A 41 -0.56 -9.89 14.64
N ILE A 42 0.57 -9.27 14.31
CA ILE A 42 0.85 -7.88 14.65
C ILE A 42 0.30 -7.00 13.53
N ARG A 43 -0.71 -6.19 13.86
CA ARG A 43 -1.42 -5.33 12.91
C ARG A 43 -0.77 -3.94 12.85
N SER A 44 -0.46 -3.49 11.65
CA SER A 44 -0.02 -2.13 11.37
C SER A 44 -0.83 -1.54 10.23
N PHE A 45 -0.90 -0.21 10.17
CA PHE A 45 -1.65 0.51 9.15
C PHE A 45 -0.73 1.49 8.42
N ALA A 46 -1.15 1.91 7.24
CA ALA A 46 -0.53 3.03 6.56
C ALA A 46 -1.56 3.78 5.71
N VAL A 47 -1.29 5.06 5.51
CA VAL A 47 -2.04 5.92 4.60
C VAL A 47 -1.07 6.55 3.62
N ALA A 48 -1.39 6.46 2.33
CA ALA A 48 -0.68 7.14 1.26
C ALA A 48 -1.57 8.21 0.63
N PHE A 49 -0.95 9.34 0.30
CA PHE A 49 -1.59 10.46 -0.39
C PHE A 49 -0.93 10.67 -1.74
N SER A 50 -1.72 10.87 -2.79
CA SER A 50 -1.21 11.28 -4.11
C SER A 50 -0.48 12.62 -4.02
N ALA A 51 0.42 12.88 -4.97
CA ALA A 51 1.22 14.11 -5.00
C ALA A 51 0.38 15.39 -5.09
N ASP A 52 -0.79 15.30 -5.75
CA ASP A 52 -1.75 16.42 -5.85
C ASP A 52 -2.73 16.49 -4.67
N GLY A 53 -2.65 15.56 -3.72
CA GLY A 53 -3.51 15.48 -2.54
C GLY A 53 -4.95 15.06 -2.82
N LYS A 54 -5.31 14.70 -4.06
CA LYS A 54 -6.69 14.39 -4.42
C LYS A 54 -7.10 12.96 -4.12
N ARG A 55 -6.16 12.07 -3.96
CA ARG A 55 -6.40 10.64 -3.69
C ARG A 55 -5.66 10.24 -2.42
N GLN A 56 -6.28 9.36 -1.67
CA GLN A 56 -5.66 8.74 -0.52
C GLN A 56 -6.12 7.30 -0.38
N ALA A 57 -5.25 6.44 0.09
CA ALA A 57 -5.57 5.04 0.37
C ALA A 57 -5.14 4.67 1.78
N LEU A 58 -5.99 3.91 2.46
CA LEU A 58 -5.74 3.32 3.77
C LEU A 58 -5.51 1.83 3.60
N ALA A 59 -4.37 1.33 4.04
CA ALA A 59 -4.03 -0.09 4.00
C ALA A 59 -3.63 -0.63 5.37
N GLY A 60 -3.78 -1.93 5.52
CA GLY A 60 -3.32 -2.69 6.67
C GLY A 60 -2.34 -3.79 6.29
N ALA A 61 -1.45 -4.12 7.20
CA ALA A 61 -0.60 -5.30 7.12
C ALA A 61 -0.65 -6.09 8.43
N LEU A 62 -0.82 -7.40 8.32
CA LEU A 62 -0.81 -8.33 9.44
C LEU A 62 0.48 -9.16 9.37
N LYS A 63 1.38 -8.98 10.33
CA LYS A 63 2.63 -9.71 10.44
C LYS A 63 2.46 -10.96 11.28
N THR A 64 2.85 -12.10 10.72
CA THR A 64 2.90 -13.40 11.41
C THR A 64 4.33 -13.96 11.41
N GLY A 65 4.56 -15.01 12.16
CA GLY A 65 5.86 -15.67 12.22
C GLY A 65 6.95 -14.84 12.91
N LYS A 66 8.18 -15.34 12.85
CA LYS A 66 9.40 -14.70 13.41
C LYS A 66 10.62 -15.07 12.59
N GLY A 67 11.63 -14.20 12.61
CA GLY A 67 12.88 -14.46 11.90
C GLY A 67 12.64 -14.68 10.40
N LEU A 68 13.16 -15.77 9.87
CA LEU A 68 13.04 -16.13 8.45
C LEU A 68 11.60 -16.54 8.05
N ASP A 69 10.79 -17.02 8.99
CA ASP A 69 9.39 -17.41 8.74
C ASP A 69 8.42 -16.23 8.82
N THR A 70 8.93 -15.00 8.86
CA THR A 70 8.09 -13.80 8.91
C THR A 70 7.33 -13.64 7.59
N LYS A 71 6.00 -13.60 7.69
CA LYS A 71 5.07 -13.33 6.58
C LYS A 71 4.21 -12.11 6.87
N PHE A 72 3.69 -11.52 5.81
CA PHE A 72 2.79 -10.37 5.88
C PHE A 72 1.55 -10.65 5.03
N HIS A 73 0.39 -10.34 5.58
CA HIS A 73 -0.86 -10.31 4.81
C HIS A 73 -1.30 -8.86 4.69
N ILE A 74 -1.49 -8.39 3.47
CA ILE A 74 -1.85 -7.00 3.17
C ILE A 74 -3.29 -6.90 2.70
N ASN A 75 -3.94 -5.76 2.99
CA ASN A 75 -5.23 -5.42 2.42
C ASN A 75 -5.37 -3.90 2.33
N VAL A 76 -5.96 -3.40 1.25
CA VAL A 76 -6.47 -2.03 1.18
C VAL A 76 -7.85 -2.01 1.83
N ILE A 77 -8.00 -1.14 2.81
CA ILE A 77 -9.20 -1.06 3.65
C ILE A 77 -10.21 -0.11 3.03
N ASP A 78 -9.70 1.01 2.50
CA ASP A 78 -10.54 2.02 1.86
C ASP A 78 -9.68 2.97 1.00
N THR A 79 -10.32 3.61 0.03
CA THR A 79 -9.74 4.68 -0.79
C THR A 79 -10.69 5.88 -0.80
N PHE A 80 -10.10 7.07 -0.81
CA PHE A 80 -10.87 8.31 -0.77
C PHE A 80 -10.43 9.20 -1.93
N SER A 81 -11.41 9.71 -2.67
CA SER A 81 -11.20 10.69 -3.72
C SER A 81 -11.63 12.07 -3.25
N GLY A 82 -10.78 13.08 -3.54
CA GLY A 82 -11.02 14.47 -3.18
C GLY A 82 -10.24 14.92 -1.95
N ALA A 83 -9.62 16.10 -2.06
CA ALA A 83 -8.92 16.79 -0.98
C ALA A 83 -9.94 17.51 -0.06
N THR A 84 -10.98 16.79 0.37
CA THR A 84 -11.91 17.36 1.34
C THR A 84 -11.44 17.03 2.75
N ASP A 85 -11.54 17.98 3.66
CA ASP A 85 -11.27 17.78 5.10
C ASP A 85 -12.01 16.55 5.65
N ASP A 86 -13.12 16.17 5.03
CA ASP A 86 -13.91 15.00 5.37
C ASP A 86 -13.16 13.68 5.20
N GLY A 87 -12.34 13.53 4.14
CA GLY A 87 -11.55 12.32 3.90
C GLY A 87 -10.48 12.09 4.97
N VAL A 88 -9.70 13.14 5.28
CA VAL A 88 -8.69 13.10 6.35
C VAL A 88 -9.34 12.87 7.71
N SER A 89 -10.49 13.53 7.98
CA SER A 89 -11.23 13.38 9.21
C SER A 89 -11.79 11.97 9.40
N ALA A 90 -12.34 11.36 8.34
CA ALA A 90 -12.87 10.01 8.37
C ALA A 90 -11.76 8.97 8.64
N VAL A 91 -10.63 9.06 7.93
CA VAL A 91 -9.46 8.19 8.15
C VAL A 91 -8.89 8.37 9.55
N ALA A 92 -8.77 9.62 10.04
CA ALA A 92 -8.28 9.89 11.37
C ALA A 92 -9.18 9.29 12.45
N SER A 93 -10.50 9.38 12.31
CA SER A 93 -11.46 8.77 13.23
C SER A 93 -11.37 7.25 13.19
N TRP A 94 -11.34 6.65 12.00
CA TRP A 94 -11.21 5.21 11.83
C TRP A 94 -9.93 4.64 12.49
N LEU A 95 -8.79 5.32 12.32
CA LEU A 95 -7.51 4.94 12.91
C LEU A 95 -7.50 5.18 14.44
N ALA A 96 -8.10 6.26 14.92
CA ALA A 96 -8.19 6.56 16.35
C ALA A 96 -8.97 5.49 17.11
N ASP A 97 -10.07 4.98 16.56
CA ASP A 97 -10.86 3.90 17.13
C ASP A 97 -10.08 2.58 17.23
N ARG A 98 -9.01 2.44 16.44
CA ARG A 98 -8.20 1.22 16.35
C ARG A 98 -6.79 1.36 16.94
N LYS A 99 -6.47 2.50 17.55
CA LYS A 99 -5.12 2.81 18.07
C LYS A 99 -4.57 1.76 19.05
N ASP A 100 -5.43 1.13 19.85
CA ASP A 100 -5.01 0.14 20.83
C ASP A 100 -4.64 -1.20 20.20
N ARG A 101 -5.15 -1.48 19.01
CA ARG A 101 -4.85 -2.68 18.22
C ARG A 101 -3.76 -2.46 17.18
N ALA A 102 -3.41 -1.22 16.88
CA ALA A 102 -2.37 -0.86 15.93
C ALA A 102 -0.98 -0.92 16.57
N ALA A 103 -0.05 -1.58 15.92
CA ALA A 103 1.34 -1.59 16.34
C ALA A 103 2.09 -0.34 15.84
N GLN A 104 1.78 0.12 14.64
CA GLN A 104 2.31 1.35 14.03
C GLN A 104 1.39 1.83 12.92
N ILE A 105 1.40 3.14 12.67
CA ILE A 105 0.71 3.80 11.57
C ILE A 105 1.76 4.59 10.80
N ASN A 106 2.02 4.21 9.55
CA ASN A 106 2.92 4.94 8.65
C ASN A 106 2.12 5.88 7.75
N LEU A 107 2.64 7.07 7.51
CA LEU A 107 2.03 8.08 6.64
C LEU A 107 3.00 8.42 5.50
N VAL A 108 2.50 8.39 4.26
CA VAL A 108 3.24 8.69 3.03
C VAL A 108 2.57 9.85 2.30
N GLY A 109 3.35 10.80 1.80
CA GLY A 109 2.86 11.87 0.94
C GLY A 109 2.71 13.21 1.64
N GLY A 110 3.65 14.07 1.45
CA GLY A 110 3.71 15.52 1.67
C GLY A 110 2.77 16.12 2.72
N SER A 111 2.03 17.13 2.32
CA SER A 111 1.12 17.89 3.19
C SER A 111 -0.07 17.07 3.71
N GLY A 112 -0.55 16.09 2.94
CA GLY A 112 -1.63 15.20 3.39
C GLY A 112 -1.24 14.36 4.61
N ALA A 113 -0.01 13.83 4.61
CA ALA A 113 0.53 13.07 5.75
C ALA A 113 0.66 13.93 7.00
N LEU A 114 1.09 15.20 6.86
CA LEU A 114 1.17 16.16 7.96
C LEU A 114 -0.22 16.46 8.53
N ALA A 115 -1.18 16.79 7.68
CA ALA A 115 -2.55 17.08 8.09
C ALA A 115 -3.20 15.90 8.82
N LEU A 116 -2.97 14.67 8.34
CA LEU A 116 -3.47 13.47 9.01
C LEU A 116 -2.77 13.23 10.35
N ALA A 117 -1.46 13.48 10.46
CA ALA A 117 -0.75 13.36 11.72
C ALA A 117 -1.32 14.31 12.80
N ASP A 118 -1.58 15.56 12.43
CA ASP A 118 -2.20 16.55 13.32
C ASP A 118 -3.62 16.13 13.72
N ALA A 119 -4.41 15.64 12.76
CA ALA A 119 -5.77 15.15 13.01
C ALA A 119 -5.80 13.91 13.93
N LEU A 120 -4.80 13.03 13.84
CA LEU A 120 -4.63 11.87 14.72
C LEU A 120 -4.24 12.30 16.14
N GLU A 121 -3.31 13.26 16.26
CA GLU A 121 -2.90 13.82 17.55
C GLU A 121 -4.11 14.48 18.28
N ALA A 122 -4.90 15.27 17.56
CA ALA A 122 -6.11 15.89 18.08
C ALA A 122 -7.15 14.87 18.59
N ARG A 123 -7.15 13.64 18.06
CA ARG A 123 -8.00 12.52 18.48
C ARG A 123 -7.35 11.62 19.54
N GLY A 124 -6.24 12.05 20.12
CA GLY A 124 -5.54 11.33 21.19
C GLY A 124 -4.83 10.05 20.73
N VAL A 125 -4.44 9.99 19.47
CA VAL A 125 -3.52 8.94 18.99
C VAL A 125 -2.10 9.29 19.43
N PRO A 126 -1.40 8.41 20.18
CA PRO A 126 -0.06 8.73 20.66
C PRO A 126 0.94 8.98 19.51
N LYS A 127 1.73 10.05 19.58
CA LYS A 127 2.77 10.37 18.57
C LYS A 127 3.68 9.19 18.23
N ARG A 128 4.06 8.39 19.24
CA ARG A 128 4.91 7.20 19.05
C ARG A 128 4.27 6.09 18.18
N LEU A 129 2.97 6.17 17.91
CA LEU A 129 2.25 5.23 17.05
C LEU A 129 2.28 5.67 15.60
N VAL A 130 2.38 6.96 15.35
CA VAL A 130 2.36 7.59 14.03
C VAL A 130 3.78 7.88 13.57
N HIS A 131 4.10 7.50 12.34
CA HIS A 131 5.39 7.75 11.72
C HIS A 131 5.20 8.32 10.31
N ILE A 132 5.63 9.56 10.09
CA ILE A 132 5.68 10.15 8.77
C ILE A 132 6.95 9.65 8.10
N MET A 133 6.78 8.93 7.01
CA MET A 133 7.88 8.27 6.31
C MET A 133 8.75 9.27 5.56
N THR A 134 10.05 9.05 5.64
CA THR A 134 11.02 9.71 4.75
C THR A 134 10.95 9.08 3.35
N THR A 135 11.44 9.80 2.34
CA THR A 135 11.55 9.29 0.96
C THR A 135 12.36 7.99 0.89
N LYS A 136 13.41 7.86 1.71
CA LYS A 136 14.22 6.63 1.77
C LYS A 136 13.43 5.45 2.30
N GLU A 137 12.66 5.64 3.36
CA GLU A 137 11.78 4.60 3.91
C GLU A 137 10.66 4.22 2.94
N TYR A 138 10.13 5.19 2.18
CA TYR A 138 9.18 4.92 1.12
C TYR A 138 9.78 3.99 0.06
N PHE A 139 10.96 4.30 -0.48
CA PHE A 139 11.63 3.41 -1.45
C PHE A 139 11.94 2.03 -0.87
N GLN A 140 12.36 1.98 0.39
CA GLN A 140 12.56 0.71 1.10
C GLN A 140 11.25 -0.09 1.19
N SER A 141 10.13 0.56 1.44
CA SER A 141 8.83 -0.10 1.54
C SER A 141 8.38 -0.70 0.20
N CYS A 142 8.58 0.02 -0.91
CA CYS A 142 8.30 -0.47 -2.25
C CYS A 142 9.11 -1.73 -2.58
N SER A 143 10.42 -1.68 -2.33
CA SER A 143 11.32 -2.83 -2.54
C SER A 143 10.94 -4.01 -1.65
N LEU A 144 10.57 -3.75 -0.38
CA LEU A 144 10.18 -4.78 0.56
C LEU A 144 8.91 -5.52 0.13
N LEU A 145 7.91 -4.80 -0.36
CA LEU A 145 6.69 -5.41 -0.88
C LEU A 145 7.00 -6.22 -2.14
N PHE A 146 7.73 -5.64 -3.08
CA PHE A 146 8.05 -6.30 -4.35
C PHE A 146 8.83 -7.62 -4.14
N GLU A 147 9.92 -7.60 -3.36
CA GLU A 147 10.70 -8.79 -3.07
C GLU A 147 9.92 -9.79 -2.20
N GLY A 148 9.11 -9.28 -1.27
CA GLY A 148 8.27 -10.13 -0.42
C GLY A 148 7.22 -10.93 -1.19
N LEU A 149 6.65 -10.37 -2.26
CA LEU A 149 5.76 -11.09 -3.19
C LEU A 149 6.54 -12.20 -3.93
N ARG A 150 7.71 -11.87 -4.49
CA ARG A 150 8.55 -12.85 -5.20
C ARG A 150 9.01 -14.01 -4.31
N ASP A 151 9.27 -13.73 -3.04
CA ASP A 151 9.71 -14.72 -2.05
C ASP A 151 8.53 -15.49 -1.41
N GLY A 152 7.28 -15.24 -1.79
CA GLY A 152 6.10 -15.85 -1.19
C GLY A 152 5.90 -15.49 0.29
N ARG A 153 6.42 -14.34 0.72
CA ARG A 153 6.31 -13.85 2.09
C ARG A 153 5.20 -12.81 2.27
N ILE A 154 4.62 -12.33 1.19
CA ILE A 154 3.48 -11.42 1.20
C ILE A 154 2.29 -12.11 0.55
N THR A 155 1.14 -12.00 1.21
CA THR A 155 -0.14 -12.46 0.70
C THR A 155 -1.18 -11.35 0.77
N HIS A 156 -2.25 -11.49 0.00
CA HIS A 156 -3.39 -10.59 -0.02
C HIS A 156 -4.69 -11.41 -0.13
N PRO A 157 -5.87 -10.85 0.21
CA PRO A 157 -7.13 -11.56 0.03
C PRO A 157 -7.43 -11.75 -1.45
N GLU A 158 -8.25 -12.74 -1.76
CA GLU A 158 -8.96 -12.79 -3.03
C GLU A 158 -9.87 -11.56 -3.13
N GLY A 159 -9.90 -10.92 -4.28
CA GLY A 159 -10.67 -9.71 -4.51
C GLY A 159 -11.11 -9.58 -5.96
N ASP A 160 -12.05 -8.66 -6.19
CA ASP A 160 -12.47 -8.29 -7.53
C ASP A 160 -11.29 -7.68 -8.30
N PRO A 161 -11.11 -7.98 -9.60
CA PRO A 161 -10.11 -7.30 -10.42
C PRO A 161 -10.20 -5.77 -10.40
N GLU A 162 -11.39 -5.22 -10.14
CA GLU A 162 -11.65 -3.78 -10.06
C GLU A 162 -11.45 -3.20 -8.66
N ASP A 163 -11.12 -4.01 -7.63
CA ASP A 163 -10.80 -3.44 -6.33
C ASP A 163 -9.54 -2.57 -6.38
N ALA A 164 -9.42 -1.64 -5.43
CA ALA A 164 -8.39 -0.61 -5.46
C ALA A 164 -6.97 -1.18 -5.49
N LEU A 165 -6.71 -2.28 -4.77
CA LEU A 165 -5.38 -2.87 -4.72
C LEU A 165 -5.05 -3.61 -6.02
N ASN A 166 -5.97 -4.43 -6.55
CA ASN A 166 -5.79 -5.16 -7.80
C ASN A 166 -5.63 -4.19 -8.97
N SER A 167 -6.47 -3.15 -9.04
CA SER A 167 -6.39 -2.09 -10.05
C SER A 167 -5.05 -1.35 -10.00
N SER A 168 -4.57 -1.01 -8.80
CA SER A 168 -3.27 -0.36 -8.60
C SER A 168 -2.12 -1.25 -9.06
N VAL A 169 -2.12 -2.53 -8.67
CA VAL A 169 -1.10 -3.51 -9.09
C VAL A 169 -1.09 -3.71 -10.61
N ALA A 170 -2.26 -3.69 -11.26
CA ALA A 170 -2.39 -3.88 -12.70
C ALA A 170 -1.77 -2.75 -13.54
N VAL A 171 -1.64 -1.54 -12.98
CA VAL A 171 -1.18 -0.35 -13.70
C VAL A 171 0.13 0.24 -13.18
N CYS A 172 0.61 -0.18 -12.02
CA CYS A 172 1.83 0.38 -11.44
C CYS A 172 3.10 -0.25 -11.96
N ASP A 173 4.10 0.61 -12.21
CA ASP A 173 5.45 0.22 -12.55
C ASP A 173 6.46 0.84 -11.58
N LYS A 174 7.73 0.43 -11.71
CA LYS A 174 8.85 0.98 -10.96
C LYS A 174 9.36 2.25 -11.64
N LYS A 175 9.31 3.35 -10.91
CA LYS A 175 9.92 4.60 -11.36
C LYS A 175 11.19 4.89 -10.57
N ILE A 176 12.33 4.91 -11.24
CA ILE A 176 13.59 5.33 -10.63
C ILE A 176 13.47 6.82 -10.24
N ARG A 177 13.68 7.11 -8.96
CA ARG A 177 13.50 8.44 -8.36
C ARG A 177 14.82 9.05 -7.89
N SER A 178 15.92 8.29 -7.91
CA SER A 178 17.20 8.75 -7.40
C SER A 178 18.38 8.17 -8.20
N ARG A 179 19.54 8.83 -8.10
CA ARG A 179 20.75 8.44 -8.84
C ARG A 179 21.34 7.10 -8.39
N ASP A 180 21.02 6.65 -7.20
CA ASP A 180 21.45 5.36 -6.66
C ASP A 180 20.56 4.19 -7.11
N GLY A 181 19.59 4.45 -8.01
CA GLY A 181 18.65 3.46 -8.50
C GLY A 181 17.45 3.21 -7.58
N SER A 182 17.29 3.99 -6.50
CA SER A 182 16.11 3.89 -5.65
C SER A 182 14.85 4.27 -6.42
N TRP A 183 13.78 3.50 -6.22
CA TRP A 183 12.56 3.60 -7.00
C TRP A 183 11.30 3.60 -6.12
N GLY A 184 10.24 4.17 -6.65
CA GLY A 184 8.90 4.13 -6.08
C GLY A 184 7.88 3.62 -7.11
N TRP A 185 6.67 3.42 -6.67
CA TRP A 185 5.56 3.11 -7.55
C TRP A 185 5.16 4.32 -8.37
N GLU A 186 4.72 4.09 -9.59
CA GLU A 186 4.11 5.09 -10.47
C GLU A 186 3.09 4.41 -11.37
N ALA A 187 1.88 4.95 -11.40
CA ALA A 187 0.88 4.47 -12.34
C ALA A 187 1.30 4.78 -13.78
N SER A 188 1.29 3.78 -14.66
CA SER A 188 1.69 3.89 -16.05
C SER A 188 0.60 4.49 -16.95
N THR A 189 -0.60 4.73 -16.40
CA THR A 189 -1.72 5.37 -17.11
C THR A 189 -2.14 6.64 -16.40
N PRO A 190 -2.63 7.68 -17.12
CA PRO A 190 -3.03 8.96 -16.51
C PRO A 190 -4.12 8.83 -15.45
N ASP A 191 -5.03 7.89 -15.63
CA ASP A 191 -6.14 7.65 -14.70
C ASP A 191 -5.80 6.59 -13.63
N GLY A 192 -4.60 6.02 -13.70
CA GLY A 192 -4.14 5.02 -12.74
C GLY A 192 -3.93 5.60 -11.35
N ASP A 193 -4.10 4.77 -10.34
CA ASP A 193 -3.89 5.14 -8.94
C ASP A 193 -2.81 4.25 -8.30
N ASP A 194 -1.71 4.86 -7.90
CA ASP A 194 -0.60 4.21 -7.20
C ASP A 194 -0.76 4.24 -5.67
N THR A 195 -1.66 5.08 -5.14
CA THR A 195 -1.80 5.25 -3.70
C THR A 195 -2.19 3.97 -2.94
N PRO A 196 -3.03 3.04 -3.47
CA PRO A 196 -3.30 1.77 -2.81
C PRO A 196 -2.07 0.89 -2.63
N LEU A 197 -1.23 0.80 -3.67
CA LEU A 197 0.00 -0.01 -3.63
C LEU A 197 1.07 0.65 -2.75
N GLU A 198 1.15 1.99 -2.75
CA GLU A 198 2.00 2.75 -1.84
C GLU A 198 1.61 2.55 -0.38
N ALA A 199 0.31 2.64 -0.07
CA ALA A 199 -0.21 2.41 1.28
C ALA A 199 0.07 0.97 1.75
N ALA A 200 -0.17 -0.03 0.90
CA ALA A 200 0.14 -1.43 1.19
C ALA A 200 1.64 -1.64 1.47
N SER A 201 2.52 -1.04 0.66
CA SER A 201 3.98 -1.07 0.86
C SER A 201 4.38 -0.47 2.21
N ALA A 202 3.85 0.70 2.52
CA ALA A 202 4.11 1.41 3.77
C ALA A 202 3.59 0.64 5.00
N ALA A 203 2.45 -0.06 4.89
CA ALA A 203 1.91 -0.90 5.95
C ALA A 203 2.81 -2.12 6.23
N VAL A 204 3.39 -2.73 5.18
CA VAL A 204 4.38 -3.82 5.34
C VAL A 204 5.62 -3.33 6.08
N LEU A 205 6.15 -2.16 5.72
CA LEU A 205 7.30 -1.58 6.43
C LEU A 205 6.96 -1.29 7.89
N ALA A 206 5.79 -0.71 8.18
CA ALA A 206 5.32 -0.49 9.54
C ALA A 206 5.28 -1.80 10.34
N ALA A 207 4.70 -2.86 9.78
CA ALA A 207 4.62 -4.18 10.42
C ALA A 207 6.00 -4.83 10.61
N LYS A 208 6.95 -4.58 9.70
CA LYS A 208 8.32 -5.10 9.79
C LYS A 208 9.13 -4.41 10.88
N THR A 209 9.05 -3.09 10.96
CA THR A 209 9.94 -2.26 11.80
C THR A 209 9.43 -2.05 13.22
N THR A 210 8.12 -2.15 13.44
CA THR A 210 7.53 -1.94 14.76
C THR A 210 8.06 -2.92 15.80
N LYS A 211 8.39 -2.37 16.97
CA LYS A 211 8.72 -3.14 18.20
C LYS A 211 7.50 -3.33 19.11
N ARG A 212 6.42 -2.62 18.84
CA ARG A 212 5.20 -2.66 19.65
C ARG A 212 4.41 -3.94 19.38
N ARG A 213 3.87 -4.49 20.47
CA ARG A 213 2.99 -5.67 20.44
C ARG A 213 1.70 -5.33 21.17
N PRO A 214 0.68 -4.82 20.45
CA PRO A 214 -0.61 -4.48 21.03
C PRO A 214 -1.20 -5.69 21.79
N GLY A 215 -1.87 -5.42 22.91
CA GLY A 215 -2.52 -6.48 23.73
C GLY A 215 -1.60 -7.25 24.69
N LYS A 216 -0.27 -7.09 24.61
CA LYS A 216 0.62 -7.64 25.63
C LYS A 216 0.83 -6.60 26.73
N LYS A 217 0.44 -6.93 27.98
CA LYS A 217 0.82 -6.14 29.14
C LYS A 217 2.35 -6.13 29.25
N ALA A 218 2.94 -4.96 29.48
CA ALA A 218 4.36 -4.87 29.83
C ALA A 218 4.59 -5.74 31.09
N ARG A 219 5.51 -6.69 31.02
CA ARG A 219 6.01 -7.33 32.23
C ARG A 219 6.77 -6.23 32.99
N ALA A 220 6.28 -5.85 34.16
CA ALA A 220 7.11 -5.14 35.12
C ALA A 220 8.29 -6.07 35.47
N LEU A 221 9.50 -5.56 35.33
CA LEU A 221 10.72 -6.18 35.85
C LEU A 221 10.76 -5.99 37.34
#